data_929236a2972ca21803f9f5c40cc013a9
#
_entry.id   929236a2972ca21803f9f5c40cc013a9
#
_cell.length_a   1.000
_cell.length_b   1.000
_cell.length_c   1.000
_cell.angle_alpha   90.00
_cell.angle_beta   90.00
_cell.angle_gamma   90.00
#
_symmetry.space_group_name_H-M   'P 1'
#
loop_
_entity.id
_entity.type
_entity.pdbx_description
1 polymer ?
#
loop_
_entity_poly.entity_id
_entity_poly.type
_entity_poly.pdbx_seq_one_letter_code
_entity_poly.pdbx_strand_id
1 'polypeptide(L)'
;MKKFIALFLAVLLSLAIPFQVLAAELTSCTVTAESAAGAPGEEVTVEVRIGDNPGFTNFAIALDYDREHLTLRSIETKDGDNPYLCGSNVSINKTWDKEEKEYGFVVSASADPVKENGVLFTVTFEIAADFVGEAQVTPVVQYIRNNEAVFSIFEQIHAAVTAGAVTSVLVGDVNGDGIIEYNDVMLAYKAFLGEAELTEAQMAVVDTDRSGTIEEAEYQAIYQIYIGGTT
;
A
#
# COMPACT_ATOMS: atom_id res chain seq x y z
N MET A 1 13.81 72.18 12.24
CA MET A 1 13.39 70.88 12.87
C MET A 1 12.35 70.13 12.05
N LYS A 2 11.23 70.72 11.61
CA LYS A 2 10.19 69.97 10.86
C LYS A 2 10.64 69.34 9.52
N LYS A 3 11.58 69.94 8.80
CA LYS A 3 12.07 69.39 7.52
C LYS A 3 13.05 68.21 7.69
N PHE A 4 13.76 68.09 8.80
CA PHE A 4 14.65 66.95 9.11
C PHE A 4 13.84 65.72 9.56
N ILE A 5 12.73 65.92 10.25
CA ILE A 5 11.85 64.84 10.70
C ILE A 5 11.16 64.17 9.50
N ALA A 6 10.76 64.93 8.48
CA ALA A 6 10.13 64.41 7.27
C ALA A 6 11.13 63.58 6.42
N LEU A 7 12.40 63.96 6.36
CA LEU A 7 13.44 63.23 5.64
C LEU A 7 13.77 61.90 6.34
N PHE A 8 13.79 61.88 7.68
CA PHE A 8 14.07 60.69 8.47
C PHE A 8 12.92 59.67 8.38
N LEU A 9 11.68 60.15 8.32
CA LEU A 9 10.52 59.28 8.15
C LEU A 9 10.46 58.70 6.73
N ALA A 10 10.87 59.42 5.70
CA ALA A 10 10.89 58.93 4.33
C ALA A 10 11.99 57.87 4.12
N VAL A 11 13.12 57.98 4.80
CA VAL A 11 14.21 56.99 4.76
C VAL A 11 13.82 55.70 5.51
N LEU A 12 13.05 55.78 6.60
CA LEU A 12 12.53 54.63 7.30
C LEU A 12 11.44 53.87 6.49
N LEU A 13 10.68 54.57 5.65
CA LEU A 13 9.65 53.95 4.81
C LEU A 13 10.25 53.25 3.57
N SER A 14 11.43 53.66 3.10
CA SER A 14 12.11 53.06 1.95
C SER A 14 12.90 51.79 2.30
N LEU A 15 13.05 51.48 3.57
CA LEU A 15 13.69 50.25 4.08
C LEU A 15 12.71 49.14 4.43
N ALA A 16 11.43 49.32 4.13
CA ALA A 16 10.49 48.19 4.09
C ALA A 16 10.77 47.33 2.86
N ILE A 17 11.92 46.63 2.89
CA ILE A 17 12.16 45.50 2.00
C ILE A 17 10.99 44.53 2.30
N PRO A 18 10.12 44.18 1.32
CA PRO A 18 9.15 43.14 1.55
C PRO A 18 9.96 41.91 1.89
N PHE A 19 9.90 41.49 3.14
CA PHE A 19 10.39 40.19 3.56
C PHE A 19 9.43 39.19 2.90
N GLN A 20 9.68 38.86 1.64
CA GLN A 20 9.07 37.74 1.00
C GLN A 20 9.61 36.52 1.75
N VAL A 21 8.82 35.99 2.67
CA VAL A 21 9.00 34.64 3.15
C VAL A 21 8.80 33.80 1.91
N LEU A 22 9.89 33.44 1.25
CA LEU A 22 9.87 32.38 0.26
C LEU A 22 9.50 31.14 1.07
N ALA A 23 8.22 30.75 1.01
CA ALA A 23 7.81 29.46 1.52
C ALA A 23 8.63 28.45 0.72
N ALA A 24 9.62 27.83 1.35
CA ALA A 24 10.29 26.70 0.75
C ALA A 24 9.20 25.66 0.48
N GLU A 25 9.01 25.30 -0.78
CA GLU A 25 8.15 24.17 -1.11
C GLU A 25 8.73 22.95 -0.39
N LEU A 26 7.89 22.34 0.45
CA LEU A 26 8.30 21.13 1.16
C LEU A 26 8.52 20.03 0.12
N THR A 27 9.72 19.48 0.10
CA THR A 27 10.04 18.33 -0.73
C THR A 27 9.14 17.17 -0.30
N SER A 28 8.36 16.63 -1.22
CA SER A 28 7.35 15.62 -0.93
C SER A 28 7.42 14.43 -1.89
N CYS A 29 6.92 13.30 -1.43
CA CYS A 29 6.72 12.08 -2.21
C CYS A 29 5.40 11.41 -1.82
N THR A 30 5.03 10.36 -2.52
CA THR A 30 3.93 9.47 -2.12
C THR A 30 4.49 8.13 -1.68
N VAL A 31 3.87 7.51 -0.65
CA VAL A 31 4.15 6.13 -0.24
C VAL A 31 2.83 5.38 -0.21
N THR A 32 2.70 4.37 -1.05
CA THR A 32 1.45 3.62 -1.24
C THR A 32 1.68 2.16 -0.91
N ALA A 33 0.79 1.55 -0.12
CA ALA A 33 0.62 0.11 -0.11
C ALA A 33 -0.40 -0.24 -1.21
N GLU A 34 -0.01 -1.13 -2.12
CA GLU A 34 -0.94 -1.62 -3.15
C GLU A 34 -1.95 -2.60 -2.50
N SER A 35 -3.12 -2.70 -3.11
CA SER A 35 -4.12 -3.68 -2.67
C SER A 35 -3.84 -5.05 -3.28
N ALA A 36 -4.19 -6.11 -2.55
CA ALA A 36 -4.07 -7.49 -2.99
C ALA A 36 -5.35 -8.26 -2.66
N ALA A 37 -5.59 -9.37 -3.34
CA ALA A 37 -6.73 -10.23 -3.07
C ALA A 37 -6.30 -11.70 -3.06
N GLY A 38 -6.95 -12.52 -2.23
CA GLY A 38 -6.73 -13.95 -2.11
C GLY A 38 -7.87 -14.64 -1.39
N ALA A 39 -7.84 -15.96 -1.30
CA ALA A 39 -8.82 -16.73 -0.55
C ALA A 39 -8.44 -16.83 0.94
N PRO A 40 -9.39 -17.14 1.84
CA PRO A 40 -9.10 -17.47 3.23
C PRO A 40 -8.05 -18.57 3.34
N GLY A 41 -7.02 -18.36 4.16
CA GLY A 41 -5.89 -19.27 4.35
C GLY A 41 -4.77 -19.16 3.31
N GLU A 42 -4.92 -18.35 2.28
CA GLU A 42 -3.89 -18.12 1.27
C GLU A 42 -2.88 -17.05 1.68
N GLU A 43 -1.72 -17.10 1.04
CA GLU A 43 -0.70 -16.04 1.13
C GLU A 43 -0.87 -15.06 -0.01
N VAL A 44 -0.86 -13.76 0.32
CA VAL A 44 -0.91 -12.66 -0.64
C VAL A 44 0.25 -11.72 -0.43
N THR A 45 0.71 -11.09 -1.51
CA THR A 45 1.83 -10.14 -1.47
C THR A 45 1.33 -8.74 -1.77
N VAL A 46 1.65 -7.81 -0.87
CA VAL A 46 1.39 -6.37 -0.98
C VAL A 46 2.70 -5.67 -1.32
N GLU A 47 2.71 -4.86 -2.38
CA GLU A 47 3.83 -3.99 -2.72
C GLU A 47 3.73 -2.66 -1.95
N VAL A 48 4.85 -2.21 -1.39
CA VAL A 48 4.99 -0.85 -0.86
C VAL A 48 5.84 -0.04 -1.83
N ARG A 49 5.25 1.01 -2.39
CA ARG A 49 5.81 1.78 -3.49
C ARG A 49 6.06 3.23 -3.11
N ILE A 50 7.03 3.85 -3.77
CA ILE A 50 7.25 5.28 -3.73
C ILE A 50 6.92 5.89 -5.09
N GLY A 51 6.21 7.02 -5.07
CA GLY A 51 5.92 7.88 -6.22
C GLY A 51 6.34 9.32 -5.95
N ASP A 52 6.42 10.14 -7.02
CA ASP A 52 6.86 11.53 -6.96
C ASP A 52 8.19 11.70 -6.20
N ASN A 53 9.10 10.75 -6.41
CA ASN A 53 10.33 10.62 -5.63
C ASN A 53 11.34 11.72 -5.98
N PRO A 54 11.62 12.67 -5.07
CA PRO A 54 12.59 13.74 -5.31
C PRO A 54 14.04 13.25 -5.21
N GLY A 55 14.24 12.03 -4.74
CA GLY A 55 15.52 11.43 -4.44
C GLY A 55 15.74 11.26 -2.94
N PHE A 56 15.84 10.01 -2.49
CA PHE A 56 16.14 9.69 -1.08
C PHE A 56 17.45 8.91 -0.97
N THR A 57 18.12 9.03 0.18
CA THR A 57 19.28 8.20 0.54
C THR A 57 18.94 7.20 1.65
N ASN A 58 17.94 7.51 2.47
CA ASN A 58 17.50 6.59 3.51
C ASN A 58 16.03 6.79 3.86
N PHE A 59 15.41 5.70 4.32
CA PHE A 59 14.06 5.72 4.86
C PHE A 59 13.91 4.74 6.02
N ALA A 60 12.86 4.95 6.80
CA ALA A 60 12.33 4.00 7.76
C ALA A 60 10.81 3.99 7.66
N ILE A 61 10.26 2.84 7.29
CA ILE A 61 8.83 2.64 7.08
C ILE A 61 8.39 1.41 7.86
N ALA A 62 7.35 1.57 8.67
CA ALA A 62 6.63 0.49 9.31
C ALA A 62 5.31 0.24 8.56
N LEU A 63 4.66 -0.88 8.86
CA LEU A 63 3.33 -1.22 8.36
C LEU A 63 2.38 -1.43 9.53
N ASP A 64 1.32 -0.64 9.58
CA ASP A 64 0.16 -0.90 10.42
C ASP A 64 -0.86 -1.70 9.60
N TYR A 65 -1.27 -2.86 10.11
CA TYR A 65 -2.15 -3.77 9.40
C TYR A 65 -3.09 -4.47 10.38
N ASP A 66 -4.18 -4.99 9.87
CA ASP A 66 -5.16 -5.77 10.64
C ASP A 66 -4.58 -7.14 11.02
N ARG A 67 -4.16 -7.27 12.27
CA ARG A 67 -3.52 -8.49 12.81
C ARG A 67 -4.48 -9.56 13.28
N GLU A 68 -5.74 -9.24 13.37
CA GLU A 68 -6.77 -10.22 13.63
C GLU A 68 -6.95 -11.13 12.41
N HIS A 69 -6.82 -10.54 11.21
CA HIS A 69 -7.11 -11.22 9.96
C HIS A 69 -5.88 -11.46 9.07
N LEU A 70 -4.75 -10.79 9.33
CA LEU A 70 -3.53 -10.92 8.56
C LEU A 70 -2.35 -11.34 9.43
N THR A 71 -1.67 -12.41 9.03
CA THR A 71 -0.41 -12.84 9.66
C THR A 71 0.77 -12.48 8.75
N LEU A 72 1.71 -11.65 9.23
CA LEU A 72 2.92 -11.30 8.49
C LEU A 72 3.84 -12.52 8.32
N ARG A 73 4.07 -12.96 7.09
CA ARG A 73 4.94 -14.10 6.75
C ARG A 73 6.34 -13.66 6.38
N SER A 74 6.46 -12.76 5.40
CA SER A 74 7.77 -12.27 4.96
C SER A 74 7.74 -10.80 4.58
N ILE A 75 8.93 -10.20 4.58
CA ILE A 75 9.21 -8.91 3.97
C ILE A 75 10.40 -9.12 3.06
N GLU A 76 10.25 -8.80 1.78
CA GLU A 76 11.28 -8.95 0.78
C GLU A 76 11.68 -7.58 0.23
N THR A 77 12.98 -7.38 0.05
CA THR A 77 13.57 -6.13 -0.48
C THR A 77 14.16 -6.31 -1.86
N LYS A 78 13.87 -7.45 -2.49
CA LYS A 78 14.30 -7.81 -3.84
C LYS A 78 13.35 -8.85 -4.44
N ASP A 79 13.31 -8.89 -5.77
CA ASP A 79 12.68 -9.95 -6.53
C ASP A 79 13.79 -10.83 -7.14
N GLY A 80 13.97 -12.03 -6.62
CA GLY A 80 15.10 -12.89 -6.97
C GLY A 80 16.45 -12.20 -6.70
N ASP A 81 17.22 -11.95 -7.75
CA ASP A 81 18.51 -11.24 -7.67
C ASP A 81 18.38 -9.73 -7.89
N ASN A 82 17.19 -9.23 -8.23
CA ASN A 82 16.97 -7.82 -8.51
C ASN A 82 16.53 -7.07 -7.23
N PRO A 83 17.34 -6.17 -6.68
CA PRO A 83 16.94 -5.38 -5.53
C PRO A 83 15.84 -4.38 -5.92
N TYR A 84 14.87 -4.20 -5.03
CA TYR A 84 13.95 -3.08 -5.11
C TYR A 84 14.66 -1.74 -4.81
N LEU A 85 13.92 -0.63 -4.77
CA LEU A 85 14.49 0.70 -4.55
C LEU A 85 14.99 0.94 -3.10
N CYS A 86 15.30 -0.08 -2.36
CA CYS A 86 15.70 0.04 -0.95
C CYS A 86 17.21 0.07 -0.72
N GLY A 87 18.00 0.47 -1.70
CA GLY A 87 19.44 0.67 -1.50
C GLY A 87 20.21 -0.58 -1.04
N SER A 88 21.50 -0.41 -0.74
CA SER A 88 22.42 -1.53 -0.47
C SER A 88 22.45 -2.00 0.99
N ASN A 89 22.02 -1.17 1.92
CA ASN A 89 22.01 -1.50 3.35
C ASN A 89 20.57 -1.54 3.85
N VAL A 90 20.03 -2.74 4.02
CA VAL A 90 18.66 -2.96 4.48
C VAL A 90 18.65 -3.70 5.80
N SER A 91 17.83 -3.23 6.73
CA SER A 91 17.52 -3.92 7.97
C SER A 91 16.01 -4.12 8.05
N ILE A 92 15.59 -5.36 8.24
CA ILE A 92 14.20 -5.77 8.35
C ILE A 92 13.95 -6.26 9.77
N ASN A 93 12.88 -5.78 10.39
CA ASN A 93 12.38 -6.28 11.65
C ASN A 93 10.89 -6.61 11.52
N LYS A 94 10.52 -7.87 11.67
CA LYS A 94 9.13 -8.34 11.58
C LYS A 94 8.33 -8.12 12.87
N THR A 95 9.02 -7.87 13.97
CA THR A 95 8.44 -7.82 15.31
C THR A 95 8.78 -6.51 16.02
N TRP A 96 8.94 -5.42 15.25
CA TRP A 96 9.18 -4.12 15.89
C TRP A 96 7.96 -3.69 16.67
N ASP A 97 8.14 -3.60 17.98
CA ASP A 97 7.11 -3.18 18.92
C ASP A 97 7.30 -1.71 19.30
N LYS A 98 6.28 -0.92 19.04
CA LYS A 98 6.13 0.41 19.61
C LYS A 98 4.78 0.44 20.32
N GLU A 99 4.80 0.52 21.64
CA GLU A 99 3.60 0.55 22.47
C GLU A 99 2.74 -0.73 22.39
N GLU A 100 3.39 -1.91 22.47
CA GLU A 100 2.76 -3.24 22.38
C GLU A 100 2.14 -3.57 21.03
N LYS A 101 2.50 -2.84 19.97
CA LYS A 101 2.11 -3.16 18.59
C LYS A 101 3.31 -3.71 17.82
N GLU A 102 3.17 -4.90 17.28
CA GLU A 102 4.14 -5.47 16.35
C GLU A 102 3.95 -4.84 14.97
N TYR A 103 5.00 -4.31 14.37
CA TYR A 103 5.00 -3.74 13.03
C TYR A 103 6.02 -4.45 12.18
N GLY A 104 5.68 -4.71 10.91
CA GLY A 104 6.70 -4.93 9.90
C GLY A 104 7.46 -3.64 9.69
N PHE A 105 8.80 -3.65 9.83
CA PHE A 105 9.61 -2.44 9.77
C PHE A 105 10.80 -2.63 8.85
N VAL A 106 10.98 -1.69 7.91
CA VAL A 106 12.11 -1.69 6.97
C VAL A 106 12.87 -0.39 7.12
N VAL A 107 14.18 -0.50 7.35
CA VAL A 107 15.12 0.61 7.30
C VAL A 107 16.07 0.36 6.14
N SER A 108 16.27 1.37 5.33
CA SER A 108 17.17 1.31 4.19
C SER A 108 18.09 2.51 4.15
N ALA A 109 19.32 2.30 3.66
CA ALA A 109 20.27 3.35 3.36
C ALA A 109 21.02 3.07 2.06
N SER A 110 21.20 4.10 1.24
CA SER A 110 21.98 4.11 0.01
C SER A 110 23.09 5.16 0.10
N ALA A 111 24.21 4.91 -0.57
CA ALA A 111 25.30 5.88 -0.67
C ALA A 111 24.93 7.03 -1.61
N ASP A 112 24.22 6.71 -2.69
CA ASP A 112 23.76 7.66 -3.70
C ASP A 112 22.24 7.80 -3.61
N PRO A 113 21.67 8.97 -3.94
CA PRO A 113 20.23 9.15 -3.96
C PRO A 113 19.53 8.26 -4.98
N VAL A 114 18.49 7.59 -4.54
CA VAL A 114 17.55 6.83 -5.39
C VAL A 114 16.47 7.79 -5.85
N LYS A 115 16.34 8.00 -7.16
CA LYS A 115 15.42 8.99 -7.77
C LYS A 115 14.27 8.36 -8.55
N GLU A 116 14.33 7.06 -8.76
CA GLU A 116 13.31 6.31 -9.47
C GLU A 116 12.04 6.17 -8.61
N ASN A 117 10.90 6.13 -9.26
CA ASN A 117 9.64 5.66 -8.67
C ASN A 117 9.57 4.14 -8.79
N GLY A 118 8.97 3.48 -7.82
CA GLY A 118 8.81 2.03 -7.89
C GLY A 118 8.62 1.36 -6.53
N VAL A 119 8.86 0.05 -6.51
CA VAL A 119 8.72 -0.78 -5.31
C VAL A 119 9.88 -0.53 -4.36
N LEU A 120 9.57 -0.24 -3.11
CA LEU A 120 10.54 -0.15 -2.01
C LEU A 120 10.78 -1.54 -1.41
N PHE A 121 9.73 -2.27 -1.13
CA PHE A 121 9.74 -3.63 -0.61
C PHE A 121 8.36 -4.28 -0.80
N THR A 122 8.30 -5.58 -0.67
CA THR A 122 7.04 -6.34 -0.65
C THR A 122 6.82 -6.99 0.71
N VAL A 123 5.57 -7.25 1.02
CA VAL A 123 5.16 -7.90 2.26
C VAL A 123 4.18 -9.01 1.93
N THR A 124 4.48 -10.22 2.40
CA THR A 124 3.58 -11.36 2.26
C THR A 124 2.82 -11.57 3.55
N PHE A 125 1.50 -11.59 3.44
CA PHE A 125 0.56 -11.91 4.51
C PHE A 125 -0.13 -13.23 4.21
N GLU A 126 -0.37 -14.01 5.26
CA GLU A 126 -1.37 -15.08 5.23
C GLU A 126 -2.69 -14.54 5.74
N ILE A 127 -3.76 -14.76 4.97
CA ILE A 127 -5.13 -14.39 5.32
C ILE A 127 -5.66 -15.42 6.33
N ALA A 128 -6.34 -14.99 7.38
CA ALA A 128 -6.96 -15.91 8.33
C ALA A 128 -7.97 -16.83 7.61
N ALA A 129 -7.97 -18.10 7.99
CA ALA A 129 -8.75 -19.14 7.28
C ALA A 129 -10.28 -18.95 7.37
N ASP A 130 -10.74 -18.14 8.31
CA ASP A 130 -12.16 -17.83 8.54
C ASP A 130 -12.52 -16.38 8.18
N PHE A 131 -11.58 -15.63 7.57
CA PHE A 131 -11.80 -14.23 7.23
C PHE A 131 -12.29 -14.07 5.79
N VAL A 132 -13.40 -13.38 5.64
CA VAL A 132 -13.94 -12.86 4.37
C VAL A 132 -14.21 -11.37 4.55
N GLY A 133 -13.63 -10.53 3.67
CA GLY A 133 -13.77 -9.09 3.80
C GLY A 133 -12.50 -8.34 3.41
N GLU A 134 -12.36 -7.14 3.94
CA GLU A 134 -11.26 -6.24 3.61
C GLU A 134 -10.45 -5.90 4.88
N ALA A 135 -9.15 -6.20 4.85
CA ALA A 135 -8.20 -5.92 5.90
C ALA A 135 -7.23 -4.82 5.46
N GLN A 136 -7.15 -3.72 6.19
CA GLN A 136 -6.33 -2.56 5.83
C GLN A 136 -4.84 -2.81 6.07
N VAL A 137 -4.01 -2.27 5.17
CA VAL A 137 -2.55 -2.23 5.29
C VAL A 137 -2.09 -0.80 5.04
N THR A 138 -1.53 -0.15 6.05
CA THR A 138 -1.17 1.27 6.01
C THR A 138 0.33 1.45 6.25
N PRO A 139 1.09 2.05 5.31
CA PRO A 139 2.46 2.45 5.56
C PRO A 139 2.54 3.52 6.66
N VAL A 140 3.47 3.34 7.59
CA VAL A 140 3.75 4.31 8.65
C VAL A 140 5.17 4.84 8.45
N VAL A 141 5.28 5.97 7.77
CA VAL A 141 6.57 6.58 7.44
C VAL A 141 7.16 7.25 8.68
N GLN A 142 8.25 6.71 9.20
CA GLN A 142 8.99 7.31 10.31
C GLN A 142 9.87 8.46 9.78
N TYR A 143 10.55 8.23 8.68
CA TYR A 143 11.27 9.24 7.93
C TYR A 143 11.59 8.77 6.51
N ILE A 144 11.73 9.73 5.60
CA ILE A 144 12.43 9.62 4.31
C ILE A 144 13.35 10.81 4.21
N ARG A 145 14.63 10.62 3.85
CA ARG A 145 15.63 11.67 3.89
C ARG A 145 16.57 11.61 2.70
N ASN A 146 17.04 12.79 2.29
CA ASN A 146 18.16 12.95 1.38
C ASN A 146 19.35 13.54 2.15
N ASN A 147 20.51 12.90 2.07
CA ASN A 147 21.74 13.28 2.76
C ASN A 147 22.77 13.94 1.83
N GLU A 148 22.41 14.34 0.61
CA GLU A 148 23.34 15.00 -0.32
C GLU A 148 23.84 16.39 0.15
N ALA A 149 23.21 16.95 1.17
CA ALA A 149 23.60 18.27 1.66
C ALA A 149 24.96 18.24 2.35
N VAL A 150 25.90 18.97 1.82
CA VAL A 150 27.30 19.13 2.26
C VAL A 150 27.43 19.69 3.70
N PHE A 151 26.35 20.10 4.32
CA PHE A 151 26.24 20.62 5.68
C PHE A 151 25.10 19.95 6.45
N SER A 152 25.26 18.71 6.86
CA SER A 152 24.58 18.05 8.05
C SER A 152 23.10 18.36 8.35
N ILE A 153 22.37 19.00 7.48
CA ILE A 153 20.94 19.23 7.60
C ILE A 153 20.27 18.17 6.71
N PHE A 154 19.83 17.10 7.33
CA PHE A 154 19.03 16.08 6.64
C PHE A 154 17.77 16.75 6.08
N GLU A 155 17.65 16.83 4.77
CA GLU A 155 16.39 17.22 4.16
C GLU A 155 15.39 16.10 4.38
N GLN A 156 14.38 16.38 5.16
CA GLN A 156 13.29 15.46 5.36
C GLN A 156 12.28 15.61 4.22
N ILE A 157 11.98 14.48 3.57
CA ILE A 157 10.98 14.39 2.53
C ILE A 157 9.65 14.05 3.19
N HIS A 158 8.63 14.85 2.91
CA HIS A 158 7.28 14.63 3.43
C HIS A 158 6.55 13.60 2.57
N ALA A 159 6.10 12.53 3.18
CA ALA A 159 5.35 11.49 2.47
C ALA A 159 3.84 11.68 2.63
N ALA A 160 3.13 11.76 1.52
CA ALA A 160 1.70 11.50 1.48
C ALA A 160 1.50 9.98 1.44
N VAL A 161 0.78 9.44 2.43
CA VAL A 161 0.60 8.00 2.58
C VAL A 161 -0.76 7.58 2.04
N THR A 162 -0.78 6.50 1.25
CA THR A 162 -2.00 5.84 0.80
C THR A 162 -2.01 4.40 1.32
N ALA A 163 -3.05 4.05 2.04
CA ALA A 163 -3.28 2.69 2.50
C ALA A 163 -3.75 1.81 1.34
N GLY A 164 -3.33 0.55 1.34
CA GLY A 164 -3.93 -0.52 0.57
C GLY A 164 -4.81 -1.40 1.43
N ALA A 165 -5.38 -2.42 0.83
CA ALA A 165 -6.16 -3.43 1.51
C ALA A 165 -5.85 -4.83 0.97
N VAL A 166 -5.92 -5.81 1.85
CA VAL A 166 -6.00 -7.21 1.49
C VAL A 166 -7.48 -7.59 1.50
N THR A 167 -8.01 -7.92 0.34
CA THR A 167 -9.39 -8.38 0.20
C THR A 167 -9.40 -9.90 0.21
N SER A 168 -10.06 -10.47 1.20
CA SER A 168 -10.31 -11.91 1.25
C SER A 168 -11.62 -12.22 0.55
N VAL A 169 -11.55 -13.02 -0.51
CA VAL A 169 -12.69 -13.43 -1.30
C VAL A 169 -12.85 -14.95 -1.21
N LEU A 170 -14.03 -15.40 -0.90
CA LEU A 170 -14.35 -16.81 -0.89
C LEU A 170 -14.69 -17.23 -2.33
N VAL A 171 -13.76 -17.92 -3.00
CA VAL A 171 -13.99 -18.42 -4.37
C VAL A 171 -15.22 -19.30 -4.40
N GLY A 172 -16.19 -18.93 -5.22
CA GLY A 172 -17.49 -19.63 -5.32
C GLY A 172 -18.63 -19.01 -4.50
N ASP A 173 -18.36 -18.03 -3.64
CA ASP A 173 -19.39 -17.21 -2.98
C ASP A 173 -19.80 -16.07 -3.94
N VAL A 174 -20.71 -16.41 -4.85
CA VAL A 174 -21.10 -15.53 -5.96
C VAL A 174 -22.06 -14.43 -5.50
N ASN A 175 -22.84 -14.70 -4.46
CA ASN A 175 -23.80 -13.73 -3.92
C ASN A 175 -23.16 -12.80 -2.86
N GLY A 176 -21.95 -13.14 -2.34
CA GLY A 176 -21.20 -12.34 -1.38
C GLY A 176 -21.75 -12.39 0.04
N ASP A 177 -22.42 -13.48 0.43
CA ASP A 177 -23.01 -13.63 1.78
C ASP A 177 -22.05 -14.34 2.77
N GLY A 178 -20.86 -14.76 2.32
CA GLY A 178 -19.83 -15.42 3.12
C GLY A 178 -20.01 -16.93 3.22
N ILE A 179 -20.91 -17.54 2.46
CA ILE A 179 -21.19 -18.98 2.48
C ILE A 179 -21.30 -19.49 1.04
N ILE A 180 -20.70 -20.64 0.72
CA ILE A 180 -20.91 -21.27 -0.59
C ILE A 180 -22.10 -22.22 -0.47
N GLU A 181 -23.21 -21.84 -1.10
CA GLU A 181 -24.46 -22.59 -1.04
C GLU A 181 -25.12 -22.78 -2.43
N TYR A 182 -26.31 -23.38 -2.46
CA TYR A 182 -27.04 -23.63 -3.70
C TYR A 182 -27.31 -22.36 -4.52
N ASN A 183 -27.51 -21.21 -3.87
CA ASN A 183 -27.79 -19.96 -4.56
C ASN A 183 -26.60 -19.49 -5.40
N ASP A 184 -25.35 -19.72 -4.94
CA ASP A 184 -24.14 -19.40 -5.67
C ASP A 184 -23.98 -20.26 -6.91
N VAL A 185 -24.18 -21.57 -6.76
CA VAL A 185 -24.19 -22.51 -7.88
C VAL A 185 -25.20 -22.09 -8.95
N MET A 186 -26.40 -21.70 -8.51
CA MET A 186 -27.48 -21.30 -9.43
C MET A 186 -27.17 -19.96 -10.10
N LEU A 187 -26.52 -19.03 -9.41
CA LEU A 187 -26.15 -17.73 -9.98
C LEU A 187 -25.04 -17.90 -11.03
N ALA A 188 -24.00 -18.68 -10.71
CA ALA A 188 -22.94 -19.04 -11.64
C ALA A 188 -23.50 -19.81 -12.88
N TYR A 189 -24.39 -20.76 -12.66
CA TYR A 189 -25.01 -21.51 -13.74
C TYR A 189 -25.87 -20.64 -14.68
N LYS A 190 -26.63 -19.69 -14.12
CA LYS A 190 -27.39 -18.73 -14.91
C LYS A 190 -26.46 -17.80 -15.73
N ALA A 191 -25.34 -17.38 -15.15
CA ALA A 191 -24.34 -16.62 -15.87
C ALA A 191 -23.74 -17.44 -17.02
N PHE A 192 -23.42 -18.71 -16.82
CA PHE A 192 -22.98 -19.62 -17.87
C PHE A 192 -23.98 -19.74 -19.02
N LEU A 193 -25.30 -19.78 -18.70
CA LEU A 193 -26.35 -19.82 -19.72
C LEU A 193 -26.62 -18.46 -20.40
N GLY A 194 -25.97 -17.38 -19.93
CA GLY A 194 -26.26 -16.03 -20.39
C GLY A 194 -27.60 -15.47 -19.89
N GLU A 195 -28.17 -16.07 -18.85
CA GLU A 195 -29.44 -15.65 -18.22
C GLU A 195 -29.23 -14.66 -17.05
N ALA A 196 -27.98 -14.46 -16.61
CA ALA A 196 -27.60 -13.47 -15.60
C ALA A 196 -26.31 -12.77 -16.01
N GLU A 197 -26.24 -11.46 -15.75
CA GLU A 197 -24.99 -10.69 -15.83
C GLU A 197 -24.39 -10.59 -14.44
N LEU A 198 -23.12 -10.98 -14.29
CA LEU A 198 -22.38 -10.86 -13.04
C LEU A 198 -21.69 -9.49 -12.97
N THR A 199 -21.62 -8.92 -11.77
CA THR A 199 -20.78 -7.76 -11.50
C THR A 199 -19.31 -8.15 -11.55
N GLU A 200 -18.41 -7.19 -11.64
CA GLU A 200 -16.96 -7.42 -11.63
C GLU A 200 -16.51 -8.19 -10.37
N ALA A 201 -17.07 -7.86 -9.21
CA ALA A 201 -16.80 -8.56 -7.95
C ALA A 201 -17.28 -10.01 -7.98
N GLN A 202 -18.45 -10.29 -8.56
CA GLN A 202 -18.96 -11.64 -8.74
C GLN A 202 -18.15 -12.44 -9.75
N MET A 203 -17.72 -11.81 -10.84
CA MET A 203 -16.81 -12.44 -11.80
C MET A 203 -15.49 -12.86 -11.14
N ALA A 204 -14.94 -12.03 -10.27
CA ALA A 204 -13.67 -12.31 -9.58
C ALA A 204 -13.69 -13.58 -8.71
N VAL A 205 -14.87 -14.02 -8.25
CA VAL A 205 -15.03 -15.23 -7.43
C VAL A 205 -15.48 -16.47 -8.22
N VAL A 206 -15.83 -16.31 -9.51
CA VAL A 206 -16.28 -17.39 -10.40
C VAL A 206 -15.28 -17.65 -11.52
N ASP A 207 -14.89 -16.62 -12.26
CA ASP A 207 -13.97 -16.68 -13.40
C ASP A 207 -12.53 -16.87 -12.89
N THR A 208 -12.18 -18.11 -12.58
CA THR A 208 -10.89 -18.44 -11.94
C THR A 208 -9.73 -18.43 -12.92
N ASP A 209 -9.98 -18.60 -14.21
CA ASP A 209 -8.97 -18.56 -15.27
C ASP A 209 -8.85 -17.17 -15.93
N ARG A 210 -9.74 -16.23 -15.55
CA ARG A 210 -9.80 -14.84 -16.05
C ARG A 210 -10.04 -14.77 -17.55
N SER A 211 -10.84 -15.68 -18.08
CA SER A 211 -11.23 -15.68 -19.50
C SER A 211 -12.22 -14.54 -19.84
N GLY A 212 -12.89 -13.99 -18.84
CA GLY A 212 -13.94 -12.98 -18.96
C GLY A 212 -15.31 -13.56 -19.29
N THR A 213 -15.44 -14.91 -19.28
CA THR A 213 -16.70 -15.64 -19.50
C THR A 213 -16.79 -16.77 -18.51
N ILE A 214 -18.00 -17.12 -18.12
CA ILE A 214 -18.21 -18.27 -17.22
C ILE A 214 -18.36 -19.54 -18.07
N GLU A 215 -17.48 -20.50 -17.82
CA GLU A 215 -17.52 -21.80 -18.49
C GLU A 215 -18.13 -22.90 -17.59
N GLU A 216 -18.41 -24.04 -18.23
CA GLU A 216 -18.98 -25.19 -17.52
C GLU A 216 -18.12 -25.67 -16.34
N ALA A 217 -16.80 -25.62 -16.52
CA ALA A 217 -15.86 -26.08 -15.49
C ALA A 217 -15.95 -25.24 -14.19
N GLU A 218 -16.25 -23.95 -14.30
CA GLU A 218 -16.25 -23.01 -13.18
C GLU A 218 -17.51 -23.18 -12.31
N TYR A 219 -18.71 -23.16 -12.91
CA TYR A 219 -19.91 -23.41 -12.09
C TYR A 219 -19.93 -24.83 -11.53
N GLN A 220 -19.35 -25.81 -12.24
CA GLN A 220 -19.21 -27.17 -11.71
C GLN A 220 -18.23 -27.22 -10.53
N ALA A 221 -17.15 -26.44 -10.56
CA ALA A 221 -16.23 -26.33 -9.42
C ALA A 221 -16.94 -25.81 -8.17
N ILE A 222 -17.77 -24.76 -8.31
CA ILE A 222 -18.59 -24.25 -7.21
C ILE A 222 -19.56 -25.32 -6.69
N TYR A 223 -20.21 -26.05 -7.61
CA TYR A 223 -21.08 -27.14 -7.24
C TYR A 223 -20.35 -28.24 -6.45
N GLN A 224 -19.11 -28.59 -6.83
CA GLN A 224 -18.30 -29.55 -6.09
C GLN A 224 -17.93 -29.07 -4.70
N ILE A 225 -17.61 -27.79 -4.54
CA ILE A 225 -17.37 -27.19 -3.21
C ILE A 225 -18.63 -27.27 -2.36
N TYR A 226 -19.78 -26.90 -2.91
CA TYR A 226 -21.07 -26.95 -2.23
C TYR A 226 -21.42 -28.36 -1.73
N ILE A 227 -21.29 -29.39 -2.57
CA ILE A 227 -21.62 -30.78 -2.15
C ILE A 227 -20.52 -31.41 -1.30
N GLY A 228 -19.25 -30.98 -1.43
CA GLY A 228 -18.12 -31.46 -0.64
C GLY A 228 -18.04 -30.83 0.75
N GLY A 229 -18.58 -29.64 0.95
CA GLY A 229 -18.64 -28.94 2.24
C GLY A 229 -19.69 -29.43 3.20
N THR A 230 -20.47 -30.45 2.81
CA THR A 230 -21.54 -31.06 3.63
C THR A 230 -21.08 -32.30 4.43
N THR A 231 -19.76 -32.47 4.65
CA THR A 231 -19.23 -33.56 5.48
C THR A 231 -18.84 -33.12 6.88
#